data_11237192859b798aa7ea19792ea75832
#
_entry.id   11237192859b798aa7ea19792ea75832
#
_cell.length_a   1.000
_cell.length_b   1.000
_cell.length_c   1.000
_cell.angle_alpha   90.00
_cell.angle_beta   90.00
_cell.angle_gamma   90.00
#
_symmetry.space_group_name_H-M   'P 1'
#
loop_
_entity.id
_entity.type
_entity.pdbx_description
1 polymer ?
#
loop_
_entity_poly.entity_id
_entity_poly.type
_entity_poly.pdbx_seq_one_letter_code
_entity_poly.pdbx_strand_id
1 'polypeptide(L)'
;MIELEAFLAAADELHFGRAAGRLRVSPSRVSQLIRSLETRVGAPLFERTTRRVALTPIGADLYADLTRVYDDLHASLRRARSAARGLTGKVTVGYLSHCQDAVFTQLVKGFRGSFPACDVVTMDVTGTDFAEVLRNGSVDVLLGRFDAEPPDGLVQGPVMSREDWVLGVARSHQLARREVVSVEELADQAIFGVPHSLTGELFNPLYPTHTPKGRAIPRRGMARTFAEVLALVAQCENVFPAGASFPAHYGHPEVVFVPLHGWPQATRTLIWRAHANTALVTAFIDAARAGQAPDRPRLGNPGYGDWPGPRLLDGAGRLG
;
A
#
# COMPACT_ATOMS: atom_id res chain seq x y z
N MET A 1 9.09 -20.85 -20.80
CA MET A 1 8.17 -20.00 -20.02
C MET A 1 8.25 -20.32 -18.52
N ILE A 2 7.95 -21.54 -18.11
CA ILE A 2 7.91 -21.93 -16.69
C ILE A 2 9.22 -21.72 -15.91
N GLU A 3 10.39 -21.81 -16.56
CA GLU A 3 11.70 -21.51 -15.96
C GLU A 3 11.83 -20.02 -15.60
N LEU A 4 11.33 -19.13 -16.48
CA LEU A 4 11.35 -17.69 -16.27
C LEU A 4 10.38 -17.29 -15.13
N GLU A 5 9.22 -17.91 -15.09
CA GLU A 5 8.26 -17.72 -13.99
C GLU A 5 8.85 -18.18 -12.65
N ALA A 6 9.53 -19.32 -12.64
CA ALA A 6 10.19 -19.82 -11.45
C ALA A 6 11.33 -18.90 -10.99
N PHE A 7 12.08 -18.35 -11.94
CA PHE A 7 13.14 -17.39 -11.65
C PHE A 7 12.59 -16.08 -11.07
N LEU A 8 11.59 -15.49 -11.72
CA LEU A 8 10.94 -14.26 -11.25
C LEU A 8 10.36 -14.48 -9.86
N ALA A 9 9.59 -15.54 -9.63
CA ALA A 9 9.02 -15.83 -8.32
C ALA A 9 10.09 -16.04 -7.23
N ALA A 10 11.21 -16.71 -7.57
CA ALA A 10 12.30 -16.91 -6.62
C ALA A 10 13.10 -15.63 -6.34
N ALA A 11 13.24 -14.74 -7.33
CA ALA A 11 13.87 -13.44 -7.19
C ALA A 11 13.04 -12.49 -6.32
N ASP A 12 11.71 -12.51 -6.49
CA ASP A 12 10.77 -11.75 -5.69
C ASP A 12 10.82 -12.16 -4.21
N GLU A 13 10.77 -13.46 -3.96
CA GLU A 13 10.65 -14.03 -2.62
C GLU A 13 11.99 -14.12 -1.88
N LEU A 14 13.10 -14.16 -2.61
CA LEU A 14 14.43 -14.52 -2.10
C LEU A 14 14.38 -15.79 -1.21
N HIS A 15 13.44 -16.69 -1.53
CA HIS A 15 13.18 -17.91 -0.78
C HIS A 15 12.47 -18.96 -1.65
N PHE A 16 13.14 -20.04 -1.99
CA PHE A 16 12.62 -21.08 -2.89
C PHE A 16 11.33 -21.75 -2.38
N GLY A 17 11.18 -21.90 -1.06
CA GLY A 17 9.96 -22.48 -0.48
C GLY A 17 8.73 -21.58 -0.66
N ARG A 18 8.87 -20.27 -0.47
CA ARG A 18 7.78 -19.31 -0.71
C ARG A 18 7.45 -19.20 -2.19
N ALA A 19 8.48 -19.14 -3.06
CA ALA A 19 8.29 -19.18 -4.50
C ALA A 19 7.54 -20.43 -4.96
N ALA A 20 7.85 -21.59 -4.39
CA ALA A 20 7.16 -22.84 -4.66
C ALA A 20 5.67 -22.80 -4.26
N GLY A 21 5.36 -22.25 -3.08
CA GLY A 21 3.98 -22.03 -2.62
C GLY A 21 3.20 -21.12 -3.57
N ARG A 22 3.80 -20.01 -4.02
CA ARG A 22 3.21 -19.06 -4.98
C ARG A 22 2.91 -19.73 -6.34
N LEU A 23 3.83 -20.57 -6.82
CA LEU A 23 3.69 -21.28 -8.10
C LEU A 23 2.90 -22.59 -8.00
N ARG A 24 2.51 -22.98 -6.79
CA ARG A 24 1.80 -24.25 -6.52
C ARG A 24 2.56 -25.49 -7.01
N VAL A 25 3.88 -25.47 -6.82
CA VAL A 25 4.78 -26.59 -7.14
C VAL A 25 5.64 -26.95 -5.92
N SER A 26 6.43 -28.03 -6.00
CA SER A 26 7.36 -28.38 -4.92
C SER A 26 8.63 -27.49 -4.94
N PRO A 27 9.29 -27.24 -3.79
CA PRO A 27 10.55 -26.51 -3.72
C PRO A 27 11.66 -27.15 -4.57
N SER A 28 11.68 -28.48 -4.67
CA SER A 28 12.60 -29.21 -5.54
C SER A 28 12.37 -28.90 -7.02
N ARG A 29 11.10 -28.74 -7.42
CA ARG A 29 10.76 -28.35 -8.80
C ARG A 29 11.24 -26.95 -9.13
N VAL A 30 11.03 -25.96 -8.25
CA VAL A 30 11.58 -24.61 -8.42
C VAL A 30 13.10 -24.67 -8.57
N SER A 31 13.79 -25.40 -7.70
CA SER A 31 15.25 -25.54 -7.74
C SER A 31 15.73 -26.16 -9.06
N GLN A 32 15.00 -27.13 -9.62
CA GLN A 32 15.32 -27.73 -10.94
C GLN A 32 15.13 -26.70 -12.06
N LEU A 33 14.02 -25.97 -12.07
CA LEU A 33 13.72 -24.98 -13.11
C LEU A 33 14.78 -23.86 -13.12
N ILE A 34 15.20 -23.41 -11.93
CA ILE A 34 16.26 -22.40 -11.82
C ILE A 34 17.59 -22.94 -12.32
N ARG A 35 17.99 -24.16 -11.94
CA ARG A 35 19.22 -24.76 -12.47
C ARG A 35 19.22 -24.93 -13.99
N SER A 36 18.06 -25.29 -14.56
CA SER A 36 17.88 -25.37 -16.01
C SER A 36 18.09 -23.98 -16.65
N LEU A 37 17.55 -22.93 -16.08
CA LEU A 37 17.75 -21.56 -16.55
C LEU A 37 19.22 -21.12 -16.40
N GLU A 38 19.86 -21.39 -15.24
CA GLU A 38 21.28 -21.10 -14.99
C GLU A 38 22.19 -21.81 -16.02
N THR A 39 21.87 -23.05 -16.36
CA THR A 39 22.59 -23.79 -17.42
C THR A 39 22.43 -23.12 -18.80
N ARG A 40 21.24 -22.64 -19.13
CA ARG A 40 20.98 -21.95 -20.40
C ARG A 40 21.64 -20.57 -20.47
N VAL A 41 21.71 -19.86 -19.36
CA VAL A 41 22.39 -18.55 -19.26
C VAL A 41 23.91 -18.74 -19.20
N GLY A 42 24.38 -19.88 -18.73
CA GLY A 42 25.80 -20.17 -18.58
C GLY A 42 26.42 -19.60 -17.31
N ALA A 43 25.58 -19.10 -16.37
CA ALA A 43 26.04 -18.51 -15.13
C ALA A 43 25.02 -18.73 -14.00
N PRO A 44 25.47 -18.77 -12.73
CA PRO A 44 24.56 -18.76 -11.59
C PRO A 44 23.80 -17.45 -11.49
N LEU A 45 22.49 -17.54 -11.25
CA LEU A 45 21.60 -16.38 -11.08
C LEU A 45 21.32 -16.07 -9.60
N PHE A 46 21.56 -17.06 -8.73
CA PHE A 46 21.43 -16.91 -7.29
C PHE A 46 22.69 -17.32 -6.54
N GLU A 47 23.04 -16.51 -5.55
CA GLU A 47 23.97 -16.90 -4.49
C GLU A 47 23.18 -17.62 -3.41
N ARG A 48 23.62 -18.86 -3.08
CA ARG A 48 22.93 -19.74 -2.13
C ARG A 48 23.85 -20.04 -0.97
N THR A 49 23.47 -19.61 0.20
CA THR A 49 24.04 -20.08 1.46
C THR A 49 22.98 -20.82 2.26
N THR A 50 23.36 -21.53 3.30
CA THR A 50 22.40 -22.21 4.20
C THR A 50 21.47 -21.25 4.93
N ARG A 51 21.76 -19.94 4.92
CA ARG A 51 21.02 -18.92 5.64
C ARG A 51 20.40 -17.83 4.76
N ARG A 52 20.81 -17.73 3.49
CA ARG A 52 20.39 -16.64 2.62
C ARG A 52 20.37 -17.03 1.15
N VAL A 53 19.35 -16.57 0.43
CA VAL A 53 19.28 -16.55 -1.03
C VAL A 53 19.36 -15.09 -1.48
N ALA A 54 20.27 -14.77 -2.40
CA ALA A 54 20.41 -13.46 -3.01
C ALA A 54 20.61 -13.61 -4.53
N LEU A 55 20.31 -12.57 -5.31
CA LEU A 55 20.64 -12.54 -6.72
C LEU A 55 22.13 -12.28 -6.92
N THR A 56 22.74 -12.94 -7.90
CA THR A 56 24.04 -12.53 -8.44
C THR A 56 23.88 -11.23 -9.24
N PRO A 57 24.95 -10.49 -9.58
CA PRO A 57 24.84 -9.34 -10.50
C PRO A 57 24.13 -9.70 -11.81
N ILE A 58 24.51 -10.83 -12.44
CA ILE A 58 23.84 -11.33 -13.66
C ILE A 58 22.36 -11.65 -13.39
N GLY A 59 22.04 -12.24 -12.22
CA GLY A 59 20.68 -12.50 -11.81
C GLY A 59 19.87 -11.20 -11.62
N ALA A 60 20.48 -10.17 -11.06
CA ALA A 60 19.80 -8.86 -10.85
C ALA A 60 19.49 -8.17 -12.20
N ASP A 61 20.44 -8.17 -13.14
CA ASP A 61 20.25 -7.61 -14.47
C ASP A 61 19.15 -8.37 -15.23
N LEU A 62 19.23 -9.71 -15.23
CA LEU A 62 18.22 -10.53 -15.87
C LEU A 62 16.83 -10.35 -15.24
N TYR A 63 16.76 -10.19 -13.92
CA TYR A 63 15.52 -9.93 -13.21
C TYR A 63 14.88 -8.61 -13.64
N ALA A 64 15.67 -7.52 -13.73
CA ALA A 64 15.20 -6.21 -14.15
C ALA A 64 14.66 -6.24 -15.60
N ASP A 65 15.36 -6.93 -16.50
CA ASP A 65 14.96 -7.05 -17.90
C ASP A 65 13.72 -7.93 -18.07
N LEU A 66 13.69 -9.09 -17.44
CA LEU A 66 12.57 -10.01 -17.54
C LEU A 66 11.29 -9.47 -16.90
N THR A 67 11.39 -8.71 -15.82
CA THR A 67 10.21 -8.09 -15.19
C THR A 67 9.50 -7.19 -16.20
N ARG A 68 10.23 -6.33 -16.91
CA ARG A 68 9.65 -5.45 -17.94
C ARG A 68 8.98 -6.25 -19.07
N VAL A 69 9.69 -7.23 -19.61
CA VAL A 69 9.18 -8.06 -20.72
C VAL A 69 7.93 -8.87 -20.31
N TYR A 70 7.92 -9.36 -19.08
CA TYR A 70 6.80 -10.14 -18.55
C TYR A 70 5.57 -9.27 -18.34
N ASP A 71 5.75 -8.05 -17.84
CA ASP A 71 4.68 -7.08 -17.69
C ASP A 71 4.09 -6.67 -19.06
N ASP A 72 4.93 -6.43 -20.07
CA ASP A 72 4.51 -6.12 -21.43
C ASP A 72 3.75 -7.27 -22.10
N LEU A 73 4.19 -8.51 -21.90
CA LEU A 73 3.49 -9.71 -22.39
C LEU A 73 2.08 -9.80 -21.78
N HIS A 74 2.00 -9.67 -20.45
CA HIS A 74 0.71 -9.71 -19.77
C HIS A 74 -0.19 -8.55 -20.17
N ALA A 75 0.34 -7.35 -20.34
CA ALA A 75 -0.41 -6.21 -20.86
C ALA A 75 -0.97 -6.49 -22.26
N SER A 76 -0.17 -7.10 -23.14
CA SER A 76 -0.60 -7.48 -24.50
C SER A 76 -1.72 -8.52 -24.48
N LEU A 77 -1.61 -9.55 -23.62
CA LEU A 77 -2.67 -10.54 -23.46
C LEU A 77 -3.96 -9.92 -22.87
N ARG A 78 -3.83 -8.98 -21.93
CA ARG A 78 -4.99 -8.25 -21.38
C ARG A 78 -5.67 -7.42 -22.48
N ARG A 79 -4.91 -6.68 -23.31
CA ARG A 79 -5.46 -5.93 -24.47
C ARG A 79 -6.22 -6.83 -25.43
N ALA A 80 -5.66 -7.97 -25.80
CA ALA A 80 -6.31 -8.93 -26.68
C ALA A 80 -7.61 -9.49 -26.08
N ARG A 81 -7.60 -9.82 -24.79
CA ARG A 81 -8.83 -10.27 -24.07
C ARG A 81 -9.86 -9.16 -23.97
N SER A 82 -9.45 -7.92 -23.75
CA SER A 82 -10.33 -6.75 -23.72
C SER A 82 -11.02 -6.54 -25.06
N ALA A 83 -10.23 -6.56 -26.15
CA ALA A 83 -10.75 -6.44 -27.50
C ALA A 83 -11.72 -7.56 -27.84
N ALA A 84 -11.40 -8.80 -27.50
CA ALA A 84 -12.26 -9.97 -27.73
C ALA A 84 -13.60 -9.90 -26.93
N ARG A 85 -13.60 -9.21 -25.78
CA ARG A 85 -14.81 -9.03 -24.94
C ARG A 85 -15.57 -7.76 -25.27
N GLY A 86 -15.08 -6.90 -26.18
CA GLY A 86 -15.70 -5.62 -26.51
C GLY A 86 -15.81 -4.68 -25.31
N LEU A 87 -14.87 -4.76 -24.35
CA LEU A 87 -14.87 -3.91 -23.16
C LEU A 87 -14.68 -2.45 -23.55
N THR A 88 -15.73 -1.68 -23.37
CA THR A 88 -15.77 -0.22 -23.58
C THR A 88 -16.50 0.41 -22.40
N GLY A 89 -16.39 1.73 -22.26
CA GLY A 89 -17.10 2.49 -21.24
C GLY A 89 -16.16 3.26 -20.32
N LYS A 90 -16.71 3.73 -19.20
CA LYS A 90 -16.03 4.60 -18.25
C LYS A 90 -15.93 3.90 -16.88
N VAL A 91 -14.76 3.95 -16.26
CA VAL A 91 -14.54 3.62 -14.85
C VAL A 91 -14.08 4.86 -14.10
N THR A 92 -14.74 5.18 -12.98
CA THR A 92 -14.36 6.28 -12.10
C THR A 92 -13.52 5.72 -10.95
N VAL A 93 -12.25 6.12 -10.89
CA VAL A 93 -11.30 5.68 -9.88
C VAL A 93 -11.05 6.84 -8.90
N GLY A 94 -11.55 6.68 -7.69
CA GLY A 94 -11.31 7.62 -6.60
C GLY A 94 -9.97 7.36 -5.92
N TYR A 95 -9.43 8.38 -5.29
CA TYR A 95 -8.30 8.26 -4.36
C TYR A 95 -8.54 9.18 -3.16
N LEU A 96 -8.18 8.71 -1.97
CA LEU A 96 -8.09 9.62 -0.83
C LEU A 96 -6.91 10.57 -1.04
N SER A 97 -7.10 11.87 -0.78
CA SER A 97 -6.17 12.95 -1.16
C SER A 97 -4.69 12.67 -0.88
N HIS A 98 -4.39 11.95 0.20
CA HIS A 98 -3.02 11.56 0.56
C HIS A 98 -2.50 10.30 -0.20
N CYS A 99 -3.31 9.72 -1.09
CA CYS A 99 -2.96 8.55 -1.91
C CYS A 99 -2.71 8.89 -3.38
N GLN A 100 -2.69 10.17 -3.76
CA GLN A 100 -2.36 10.62 -5.11
C GLN A 100 -0.84 10.63 -5.32
N ASP A 101 -0.25 9.47 -5.57
CA ASP A 101 1.18 9.31 -5.74
C ASP A 101 1.56 8.46 -6.96
N ALA A 102 2.81 8.00 -7.00
CA ALA A 102 3.31 7.15 -8.06
C ALA A 102 2.52 5.84 -8.18
N VAL A 103 2.04 5.26 -7.07
CA VAL A 103 1.25 4.02 -7.07
C VAL A 103 -0.07 4.24 -7.79
N PHE A 104 -0.81 5.30 -7.44
CA PHE A 104 -2.06 5.66 -8.11
C PHE A 104 -1.83 5.96 -9.60
N THR A 105 -0.79 6.75 -9.90
CA THR A 105 -0.46 7.11 -11.28
C THR A 105 -0.14 5.88 -12.13
N GLN A 106 0.64 4.94 -11.61
CA GLN A 106 0.98 3.70 -12.32
C GLN A 106 -0.23 2.78 -12.49
N LEU A 107 -1.10 2.69 -11.47
CA LEU A 107 -2.36 1.94 -11.54
C LEU A 107 -3.23 2.42 -12.72
N VAL A 108 -3.46 3.74 -12.79
CA VAL A 108 -4.27 4.34 -13.86
C VAL A 108 -3.58 4.19 -15.23
N LYS A 109 -2.27 4.45 -15.33
CA LYS A 109 -1.51 4.27 -16.58
C LYS A 109 -1.52 2.81 -17.04
N GLY A 110 -1.32 1.86 -16.13
CA GLY A 110 -1.33 0.43 -16.45
C GLY A 110 -2.68 -0.03 -16.97
N PHE A 111 -3.77 0.45 -16.37
CA PHE A 111 -5.11 0.14 -16.86
C PHE A 111 -5.36 0.75 -18.24
N ARG A 112 -5.10 2.05 -18.45
CA ARG A 112 -5.25 2.72 -19.76
C ARG A 112 -4.44 2.02 -20.85
N GLY A 113 -3.20 1.61 -20.55
CA GLY A 113 -2.36 0.88 -21.49
C GLY A 113 -2.90 -0.52 -21.84
N SER A 114 -3.64 -1.16 -20.92
CA SER A 114 -4.22 -2.49 -21.12
C SER A 114 -5.62 -2.45 -21.75
N PHE A 115 -6.35 -1.34 -21.60
CA PHE A 115 -7.75 -1.18 -22.01
C PHE A 115 -7.95 0.18 -22.70
N PRO A 116 -7.35 0.42 -23.89
CA PRO A 116 -7.35 1.73 -24.54
C PRO A 116 -8.74 2.20 -24.98
N ALA A 117 -9.72 1.30 -25.11
CA ALA A 117 -11.10 1.63 -25.44
C ALA A 117 -11.96 1.99 -24.21
N CYS A 118 -11.35 2.03 -23.02
CA CYS A 118 -12.03 2.37 -21.78
C CYS A 118 -11.54 3.72 -21.25
N ASP A 119 -12.47 4.59 -20.89
CA ASP A 119 -12.16 5.85 -20.22
C ASP A 119 -11.93 5.64 -18.73
N VAL A 120 -10.88 6.29 -18.20
CA VAL A 120 -10.62 6.35 -16.75
C VAL A 120 -10.77 7.79 -16.29
N VAL A 121 -11.76 8.03 -15.46
CA VAL A 121 -11.95 9.30 -14.76
C VAL A 121 -11.37 9.15 -13.36
N THR A 122 -10.57 10.12 -12.93
CA THR A 122 -9.99 10.13 -11.58
C THR A 122 -10.68 11.18 -10.71
N MET A 123 -10.94 10.85 -9.45
CA MET A 123 -11.64 11.72 -8.50
C MET A 123 -10.91 11.77 -7.17
N ASP A 124 -10.63 12.99 -6.68
CA ASP A 124 -10.20 13.18 -5.29
C ASP A 124 -11.41 13.03 -4.38
N VAL A 125 -11.29 12.17 -3.37
CA VAL A 125 -12.36 11.86 -2.42
C VAL A 125 -11.90 12.27 -1.03
N THR A 126 -12.71 13.07 -0.36
CA THR A 126 -12.46 13.38 1.05
C THR A 126 -12.73 12.16 1.92
N GLY A 127 -11.95 12.04 2.99
CA GLY A 127 -12.10 10.88 3.88
C GLY A 127 -13.50 10.74 4.50
N THR A 128 -14.26 11.85 4.62
CA THR A 128 -15.62 11.85 5.14
C THR A 128 -16.64 11.18 4.23
N ASP A 129 -16.42 11.24 2.92
CA ASP A 129 -17.44 10.94 1.92
C ASP A 129 -17.22 9.60 1.19
N PHE A 130 -16.11 8.91 1.51
CA PHE A 130 -15.67 7.74 0.73
C PHE A 130 -16.72 6.62 0.63
N ALA A 131 -17.45 6.34 1.71
CA ALA A 131 -18.45 5.29 1.70
C ALA A 131 -19.70 5.70 0.89
N GLU A 132 -20.05 6.97 0.93
CA GLU A 132 -21.17 7.53 0.19
C GLU A 132 -20.91 7.56 -1.32
N VAL A 133 -19.75 8.06 -1.75
CA VAL A 133 -19.39 8.12 -3.19
C VAL A 133 -19.26 6.73 -3.81
N LEU A 134 -18.89 5.73 -3.02
CA LEU A 134 -18.92 4.33 -3.45
C LEU A 134 -20.36 3.81 -3.54
N ARG A 135 -21.18 4.01 -2.50
CA ARG A 135 -22.56 3.50 -2.47
C ARG A 135 -23.44 4.11 -3.55
N ASN A 136 -23.34 5.43 -3.77
CA ASN A 136 -24.13 6.13 -4.80
C ASN A 136 -23.59 5.94 -6.23
N GLY A 137 -22.41 5.33 -6.39
CA GLY A 137 -21.83 5.05 -7.71
C GLY A 137 -21.07 6.21 -8.34
N SER A 138 -20.83 7.30 -7.64
CA SER A 138 -19.99 8.39 -8.12
C SER A 138 -18.55 7.93 -8.34
N VAL A 139 -18.10 6.95 -7.55
CA VAL A 139 -16.82 6.25 -7.67
C VAL A 139 -17.07 4.75 -7.79
N ASP A 140 -16.40 4.10 -8.72
CA ASP A 140 -16.47 2.66 -8.93
C ASP A 140 -15.46 1.91 -8.07
N VAL A 141 -14.23 2.42 -8.00
CA VAL A 141 -13.12 1.85 -7.22
C VAL A 141 -12.38 2.98 -6.53
N LEU A 142 -12.08 2.83 -5.26
CA LEU A 142 -11.36 3.82 -4.46
C LEU A 142 -10.03 3.25 -3.96
N LEU A 143 -8.94 3.99 -4.15
CA LEU A 143 -7.65 3.74 -3.53
C LEU A 143 -7.55 4.54 -2.23
N GLY A 144 -7.26 3.85 -1.14
CA GLY A 144 -7.10 4.50 0.17
C GLY A 144 -6.37 3.62 1.16
N ARG A 145 -6.26 4.13 2.38
CA ARG A 145 -5.81 3.36 3.54
C ARG A 145 -7.03 2.86 4.29
N PHE A 146 -7.19 1.55 4.31
CA PHE A 146 -8.30 0.88 4.96
C PHE A 146 -7.71 -0.30 5.74
N ASP A 147 -7.41 -0.06 7.01
CA ASP A 147 -6.75 -1.04 7.88
C ASP A 147 -7.76 -1.85 8.73
N ALA A 148 -9.06 -1.59 8.55
CA ALA A 148 -10.17 -2.34 9.15
C ALA A 148 -11.06 -2.99 8.07
N GLU A 149 -11.95 -3.87 8.48
CA GLU A 149 -12.93 -4.48 7.59
C GLU A 149 -13.81 -3.40 6.92
N PRO A 150 -14.09 -3.53 5.62
CA PRO A 150 -14.92 -2.57 4.92
C PRO A 150 -16.37 -2.62 5.44
N PRO A 151 -17.09 -1.47 5.43
CA PRO A 151 -18.51 -1.45 5.76
C PRO A 151 -19.32 -2.41 4.88
N ASP A 152 -20.48 -2.82 5.38
CA ASP A 152 -21.41 -3.67 4.65
C ASP A 152 -21.66 -3.17 3.22
N GLY A 153 -21.63 -4.11 2.29
CA GLY A 153 -21.82 -3.85 0.87
C GLY A 153 -20.57 -3.36 0.12
N LEU A 154 -19.45 -3.20 0.80
CA LEU A 154 -18.15 -2.90 0.19
C LEU A 154 -17.21 -4.11 0.27
N VAL A 155 -16.27 -4.19 -0.66
CA VAL A 155 -15.24 -5.23 -0.72
C VAL A 155 -13.88 -4.56 -0.73
N GLN A 156 -13.00 -5.00 0.14
CA GLN A 156 -11.61 -4.60 0.16
C GLN A 156 -10.78 -5.57 -0.69
N GLY A 157 -9.93 -5.00 -1.51
CA GLY A 157 -9.16 -5.72 -2.51
C GLY A 157 -7.69 -5.89 -2.16
N PRO A 158 -6.84 -6.04 -3.19
CA PRO A 158 -5.43 -6.26 -2.99
C PRO A 158 -4.76 -5.07 -2.31
N VAL A 159 -3.70 -5.35 -1.54
CA VAL A 159 -2.80 -4.33 -1.00
C VAL A 159 -1.96 -3.78 -2.14
N MET A 160 -2.12 -2.51 -2.47
CA MET A 160 -1.42 -1.85 -3.58
C MET A 160 -0.02 -1.40 -3.20
N SER A 161 0.19 -1.03 -1.94
CA SER A 161 1.52 -0.68 -1.41
C SER A 161 1.53 -0.75 0.11
N ARG A 162 2.76 -0.87 0.65
CA ARG A 162 3.07 -0.73 2.06
C ARG A 162 4.11 0.36 2.23
N GLU A 163 4.01 1.16 3.25
CA GLU A 163 4.98 2.20 3.56
C GLU A 163 5.18 2.37 5.05
N ASP A 164 6.37 2.81 5.43
CA ASP A 164 6.69 3.15 6.81
C ASP A 164 6.00 4.46 7.21
N TRP A 165 6.00 4.75 8.50
CA TRP A 165 5.43 5.97 9.04
C TRP A 165 6.50 7.04 9.25
N VAL A 166 6.08 8.30 9.14
CA VAL A 166 6.83 9.48 9.53
C VAL A 166 5.98 10.37 10.42
N LEU A 167 6.64 11.15 11.26
CA LEU A 167 6.00 12.13 12.14
C LEU A 167 6.33 13.55 11.67
N GLY A 168 5.33 14.27 11.21
CA GLY A 168 5.44 15.70 10.91
C GLY A 168 5.48 16.50 12.20
N VAL A 169 6.52 17.30 12.38
CA VAL A 169 6.72 18.17 13.54
C VAL A 169 7.22 19.53 13.10
N ALA A 170 6.96 20.57 13.89
CA ALA A 170 7.55 21.89 13.62
C ALA A 170 9.08 21.79 13.64
N ARG A 171 9.74 22.54 12.79
CA ARG A 171 11.23 22.61 12.75
C ARG A 171 11.85 23.00 14.08
N SER A 172 11.15 23.80 14.89
CA SER A 172 11.54 24.21 16.23
C SER A 172 11.25 23.17 17.32
N HIS A 173 10.46 22.14 17.00
CA HIS A 173 10.06 21.10 17.97
C HIS A 173 11.24 20.24 18.40
N GLN A 174 11.24 19.79 19.66
CA GLN A 174 12.33 18.94 20.21
C GLN A 174 12.53 17.63 19.40
N LEU A 175 11.47 17.05 18.87
CA LEU A 175 11.54 15.83 18.08
C LEU A 175 12.13 16.05 16.68
N ALA A 176 12.21 17.29 16.18
CA ALA A 176 12.76 17.60 14.86
C ALA A 176 14.26 17.24 14.71
N ARG A 177 14.97 17.10 15.84
CA ARG A 177 16.40 16.74 15.87
C ARG A 177 16.67 15.26 16.09
N ARG A 178 15.61 14.44 16.19
CA ARG A 178 15.73 13.01 16.41
C ARG A 178 15.93 12.29 15.08
N GLU A 179 16.75 11.27 15.06
CA GLU A 179 16.90 10.39 13.89
C GLU A 179 15.65 9.51 13.69
N VAL A 180 14.98 9.15 14.78
CA VAL A 180 13.78 8.32 14.80
C VAL A 180 12.98 8.61 16.07
N VAL A 181 11.67 8.54 15.97
CA VAL A 181 10.72 8.69 17.09
C VAL A 181 9.96 7.37 17.28
N SER A 182 9.77 6.98 18.54
CA SER A 182 8.91 5.82 18.86
C SER A 182 7.45 6.23 18.88
N VAL A 183 6.56 5.36 18.39
CA VAL A 183 5.12 5.55 18.49
C VAL A 183 4.65 5.75 19.94
N GLU A 184 5.38 5.20 20.90
CA GLU A 184 5.07 5.38 22.32
C GLU A 184 5.23 6.84 22.79
N GLU A 185 6.08 7.62 22.14
CA GLU A 185 6.27 9.04 22.45
C GLU A 185 5.07 9.89 22.03
N LEU A 186 4.16 9.36 21.19
CA LEU A 186 2.91 10.05 20.84
C LEU A 186 1.97 10.25 22.04
N ALA A 187 2.11 9.47 23.09
CA ALA A 187 1.35 9.68 24.31
C ALA A 187 1.69 11.01 25.04
N ASP A 188 2.84 11.58 24.72
CA ASP A 188 3.32 12.86 25.27
C ASP A 188 3.12 14.02 24.29
N GLN A 189 2.45 13.76 23.14
CA GLN A 189 2.23 14.70 22.05
C GLN A 189 0.73 14.83 21.75
N ALA A 190 0.29 15.99 21.31
CA ALA A 190 -1.06 16.16 20.80
C ALA A 190 -1.09 15.87 19.29
N ILE A 191 -2.05 15.06 18.85
CA ILE A 191 -2.39 14.88 17.44
C ILE A 191 -3.76 15.51 17.16
N PHE A 192 -4.14 15.66 15.89
CA PHE A 192 -5.45 16.21 15.54
C PHE A 192 -6.59 15.28 15.92
N GLY A 193 -7.70 15.87 16.35
CA GLY A 193 -8.97 15.20 16.45
C GLY A 193 -9.48 14.81 15.06
N VAL A 194 -10.19 13.71 14.97
CA VAL A 194 -10.85 13.24 13.75
C VAL A 194 -12.28 13.79 13.75
N PRO A 195 -12.78 14.38 12.66
CA PRO A 195 -14.19 14.73 12.54
C PRO A 195 -15.07 13.51 12.85
N HIS A 196 -16.18 13.72 13.55
CA HIS A 196 -17.08 12.65 14.00
C HIS A 196 -17.58 11.75 12.84
N SER A 197 -17.67 12.31 11.64
CA SER A 197 -17.98 11.59 10.40
C SER A 197 -16.88 10.63 9.93
N LEU A 198 -15.65 10.77 10.47
CA LEU A 198 -14.49 9.89 10.18
C LEU A 198 -14.18 8.93 11.33
N THR A 199 -14.94 8.96 12.43
CA THR A 199 -14.71 8.06 13.59
C THR A 199 -15.22 6.64 13.34
N GLY A 200 -15.68 6.32 12.12
CA GLY A 200 -15.97 4.96 11.70
C GLY A 200 -14.71 4.08 11.76
N GLU A 201 -14.91 2.81 12.01
CA GLU A 201 -13.89 1.76 12.24
C GLU A 201 -12.77 1.71 11.20
N LEU A 202 -13.01 2.20 9.98
CA LEU A 202 -12.05 2.20 8.87
C LEU A 202 -10.89 3.20 9.00
N PHE A 203 -11.05 4.28 9.77
CA PHE A 203 -10.01 5.31 9.92
C PHE A 203 -9.30 5.30 11.27
N ASN A 204 -9.71 4.43 12.16
CA ASN A 204 -9.12 4.35 13.49
C ASN A 204 -7.60 4.07 13.49
N PRO A 205 -7.06 3.24 12.57
CA PRO A 205 -5.62 3.01 12.49
C PRO A 205 -4.81 4.24 12.05
N LEU A 206 -5.40 5.13 11.23
CA LEU A 206 -4.73 6.38 10.83
C LEU A 206 -4.66 7.41 11.97
N TYR A 207 -5.56 7.28 12.94
CA TYR A 207 -5.69 8.20 14.07
C TYR A 207 -5.88 7.43 15.37
N PRO A 208 -4.92 6.61 15.80
CA PRO A 208 -5.07 5.78 16.98
C PRO A 208 -5.33 6.63 18.21
N THR A 209 -6.14 6.10 19.11
CA THR A 209 -6.44 6.74 20.40
C THR A 209 -5.44 6.35 21.48
N HIS A 210 -4.72 5.24 21.28
CA HIS A 210 -3.73 4.71 22.22
C HIS A 210 -2.49 4.24 21.47
N THR A 211 -1.36 4.29 22.14
CA THR A 211 -0.12 3.65 21.68
C THR A 211 -0.21 2.12 21.81
N PRO A 212 0.69 1.35 21.19
CA PRO A 212 0.74 -0.11 21.34
C PRO A 212 0.82 -0.59 22.81
N LYS A 213 1.43 0.20 23.71
CA LYS A 213 1.47 -0.09 25.14
C LYS A 213 0.23 0.38 25.91
N GLY A 214 -0.80 0.87 25.23
CA GLY A 214 -2.06 1.27 25.82
C GLY A 214 -2.07 2.68 26.43
N ARG A 215 -1.05 3.50 26.18
CA ARG A 215 -1.03 4.91 26.65
C ARG A 215 -1.93 5.74 25.75
N ALA A 216 -2.79 6.57 26.34
CA ALA A 216 -3.67 7.46 25.60
C ALA A 216 -2.87 8.50 24.82
N ILE A 217 -3.28 8.76 23.56
CA ILE A 217 -2.70 9.79 22.70
C ILE A 217 -3.59 11.03 22.80
N PRO A 218 -3.07 12.17 23.32
CA PRO A 218 -3.85 13.40 23.45
C PRO A 218 -4.31 13.93 22.10
N ARG A 219 -5.50 14.52 22.06
CA ARG A 219 -6.06 15.15 20.87
C ARG A 219 -6.32 16.63 21.10
N ARG A 220 -5.91 17.46 20.14
CA ARG A 220 -6.13 18.90 20.20
C ARG A 220 -6.54 19.42 18.84
N GLY A 221 -7.62 20.21 18.80
CA GLY A 221 -8.13 20.82 17.59
C GLY A 221 -8.58 19.81 16.53
N MET A 222 -9.03 20.34 15.41
CA MET A 222 -9.39 19.59 14.21
C MET A 222 -8.85 20.31 12.99
N ALA A 223 -8.44 19.58 11.97
CA ALA A 223 -8.04 20.14 10.69
C ALA A 223 -8.88 19.47 9.58
N ARG A 224 -9.24 20.24 8.55
CA ARG A 224 -10.09 19.79 7.44
C ARG A 224 -9.28 19.46 6.19
N THR A 225 -8.10 20.08 6.06
CA THR A 225 -7.22 19.91 4.91
C THR A 225 -5.79 19.67 5.36
N PHE A 226 -4.98 19.05 4.51
CA PHE A 226 -3.55 18.86 4.80
C PHE A 226 -2.78 20.18 4.89
N ALA A 227 -3.20 21.20 4.16
CA ALA A 227 -2.60 22.53 4.30
C ALA A 227 -2.84 23.11 5.71
N GLU A 228 -4.06 22.96 6.24
CA GLU A 228 -4.40 23.36 7.61
C GLU A 228 -3.63 22.52 8.65
N VAL A 229 -3.54 21.18 8.44
CA VAL A 229 -2.71 20.30 9.28
C VAL A 229 -1.28 20.82 9.36
N LEU A 230 -0.64 21.08 8.23
CA LEU A 230 0.75 21.53 8.21
C LEU A 230 0.94 22.92 8.82
N ALA A 231 -0.02 23.84 8.61
CA ALA A 231 0.01 25.15 9.24
C ALA A 231 -0.06 25.07 10.77
N LEU A 232 -0.91 24.19 11.31
CA LEU A 232 -1.05 23.99 12.76
C LEU A 232 0.16 23.25 13.34
N VAL A 233 0.72 22.26 12.61
CA VAL A 233 1.99 21.61 13.00
C VAL A 233 3.12 22.63 13.07
N ALA A 234 3.22 23.53 12.10
CA ALA A 234 4.25 24.59 12.08
C ALA A 234 4.20 25.51 13.30
N GLN A 235 3.02 25.66 13.92
CA GLN A 235 2.79 26.45 15.14
C GLN A 235 3.12 25.70 16.43
N CYS A 236 3.67 24.48 16.34
CA CYS A 236 3.98 23.60 17.49
C CYS A 236 2.78 23.19 18.35
N GLU A 237 1.57 23.27 17.82
CA GLU A 237 0.38 22.89 18.58
C GLU A 237 0.14 21.39 18.60
N ASN A 238 0.49 20.71 17.48
CA ASN A 238 0.26 19.30 17.25
C ASN A 238 1.43 18.67 16.49
N VAL A 239 1.50 17.34 16.55
CA VAL A 239 2.31 16.54 15.64
C VAL A 239 1.40 15.75 14.70
N PHE A 240 1.93 15.31 13.55
CA PHE A 240 1.12 14.66 12.52
C PHE A 240 1.76 13.35 12.02
N PRO A 241 1.25 12.17 12.43
CA PRO A 241 1.66 10.91 11.85
C PRO A 241 1.18 10.81 10.39
N ALA A 242 2.09 10.50 9.48
CA ALA A 242 1.82 10.36 8.06
C ALA A 242 2.58 9.17 7.47
N GLY A 243 2.19 8.72 6.29
CA GLY A 243 2.98 7.75 5.55
C GLY A 243 4.24 8.38 4.96
N ALA A 244 5.27 7.59 4.75
CA ALA A 244 6.58 8.04 4.29
C ALA A 244 6.54 8.73 2.90
N SER A 245 5.52 8.48 2.10
CA SER A 245 5.30 9.15 0.82
C SER A 245 4.70 10.56 0.95
N PHE A 246 4.10 10.90 2.09
CA PHE A 246 3.38 12.16 2.30
C PHE A 246 4.26 13.41 2.04
N PRO A 247 5.51 13.50 2.53
CA PRO A 247 6.37 14.66 2.33
C PRO A 247 6.69 14.98 0.86
N ALA A 248 6.59 14.00 -0.02
CA ALA A 248 6.83 14.20 -1.46
C ALA A 248 5.70 15.00 -2.15
N HIS A 249 4.50 15.06 -1.51
CA HIS A 249 3.31 15.71 -2.08
C HIS A 249 2.88 16.93 -1.28
N TYR A 250 3.19 16.94 0.02
CA TYR A 250 2.77 17.98 0.95
C TYR A 250 3.97 18.47 1.76
N GLY A 251 4.39 19.68 1.49
CA GLY A 251 5.50 20.31 2.19
C GLY A 251 5.10 21.63 2.86
N HIS A 252 5.77 21.95 3.95
CA HIS A 252 5.71 23.27 4.58
C HIS A 252 7.12 23.64 5.06
N PRO A 253 7.61 24.90 4.83
CA PRO A 253 9.01 25.25 5.16
C PRO A 253 9.36 25.07 6.65
N GLU A 254 8.39 25.25 7.53
CA GLU A 254 8.55 25.12 8.98
C GLU A 254 8.20 23.74 9.54
N VAL A 255 7.95 22.72 8.68
CA VAL A 255 7.66 21.35 9.09
C VAL A 255 8.74 20.41 8.59
N VAL A 256 9.20 19.53 9.45
CA VAL A 256 10.09 18.41 9.11
C VAL A 256 9.41 17.09 9.43
N PHE A 257 9.80 16.05 8.70
CA PHE A 257 9.26 14.71 8.89
C PHE A 257 10.36 13.80 9.42
N VAL A 258 10.11 13.20 10.58
CA VAL A 258 11.04 12.31 11.27
C VAL A 258 10.51 10.88 11.17
N PRO A 259 11.33 9.85 10.88
CA PRO A 259 10.88 8.46 10.89
C PRO A 259 10.18 8.09 12.19
N LEU A 260 9.02 7.43 12.08
CA LEU A 260 8.22 6.97 13.22
C LEU A 260 8.21 5.44 13.21
N HIS A 261 8.69 4.82 14.27
CA HIS A 261 8.73 3.36 14.39
C HIS A 261 7.81 2.83 15.50
N GLY A 262 7.49 1.55 15.42
CA GLY A 262 6.66 0.87 16.41
C GLY A 262 5.20 0.68 16.00
N TRP A 263 4.82 1.14 14.80
CA TRP A 263 3.54 0.78 14.16
C TRP A 263 3.75 -0.20 13.01
N PRO A 264 2.74 -1.04 12.71
CA PRO A 264 2.68 -1.76 11.46
C PRO A 264 2.76 -0.80 10.27
N GLN A 265 3.33 -1.26 9.15
CA GLN A 265 3.37 -0.46 7.93
C GLN A 265 1.95 -0.04 7.51
N ALA A 266 1.82 1.19 7.08
CA ALA A 266 0.58 1.67 6.49
C ALA A 266 0.32 0.95 5.16
N THR A 267 -0.86 0.37 5.00
CA THR A 267 -1.26 -0.33 3.78
C THR A 267 -2.19 0.54 2.95
N ARG A 268 -2.03 0.49 1.63
CA ARG A 268 -2.99 1.06 0.68
C ARG A 268 -3.67 -0.06 -0.07
N THR A 269 -4.99 -0.02 -0.10
CA THR A 269 -5.81 -1.04 -0.73
C THR A 269 -6.85 -0.40 -1.64
N LEU A 270 -7.44 -1.20 -2.51
CA LEU A 270 -8.60 -0.83 -3.30
C LEU A 270 -9.86 -1.25 -2.57
N ILE A 271 -10.92 -0.44 -2.65
CA ILE A 271 -12.25 -0.76 -2.12
C ILE A 271 -13.30 -0.43 -3.18
N TRP A 272 -14.34 -1.27 -3.31
CA TRP A 272 -15.45 -1.11 -4.25
C TRP A 272 -16.72 -1.77 -3.73
N ARG A 273 -17.87 -1.53 -4.40
CA ARG A 273 -19.14 -2.16 -4.03
C ARG A 273 -19.14 -3.65 -4.32
N ALA A 274 -19.62 -4.47 -3.39
CA ALA A 274 -19.73 -5.92 -3.54
C ALA A 274 -20.58 -6.34 -4.77
N HIS A 275 -21.63 -5.58 -5.07
CA HIS A 275 -22.56 -5.85 -6.17
C HIS A 275 -22.24 -5.09 -7.47
N ALA A 276 -21.20 -4.26 -7.49
CA ALA A 276 -20.76 -3.51 -8.67
C ALA A 276 -19.70 -4.27 -9.49
N ASN A 277 -19.76 -5.59 -9.55
CA ASN A 277 -18.87 -6.41 -10.39
C ASN A 277 -19.25 -6.25 -11.88
N THR A 278 -19.20 -5.01 -12.39
CA THR A 278 -19.22 -4.81 -13.83
C THR A 278 -17.93 -5.40 -14.43
N ALA A 279 -18.02 -5.87 -15.67
CA ALA A 279 -16.84 -6.40 -16.36
C ALA A 279 -15.67 -5.40 -16.34
N LEU A 280 -15.97 -4.09 -16.32
CA LEU A 280 -14.99 -3.02 -16.31
C LEU A 280 -14.31 -2.86 -14.93
N VAL A 281 -15.08 -2.90 -13.84
CA VAL A 281 -14.53 -2.90 -12.47
C VAL A 281 -13.66 -4.12 -12.24
N THR A 282 -14.15 -5.31 -12.63
CA THR A 282 -13.36 -6.55 -12.55
C THR A 282 -12.06 -6.44 -13.34
N ALA A 283 -12.11 -5.92 -14.56
CA ALA A 283 -10.93 -5.73 -15.38
C ALA A 283 -9.93 -4.74 -14.75
N PHE A 284 -10.44 -3.69 -14.09
CA PHE A 284 -9.60 -2.72 -13.37
C PHE A 284 -8.88 -3.39 -12.18
N ILE A 285 -9.61 -4.14 -11.36
CA ILE A 285 -9.05 -4.86 -10.21
C ILE A 285 -8.01 -5.91 -10.64
N ASP A 286 -8.29 -6.65 -11.73
CA ASP A 286 -7.36 -7.65 -12.26
C ASP A 286 -6.10 -7.00 -12.84
N ALA A 287 -6.21 -5.85 -13.49
CA ALA A 287 -5.07 -5.07 -13.96
C ALA A 287 -4.24 -4.53 -12.78
N ALA A 288 -4.92 -4.06 -11.72
CA ALA A 288 -4.28 -3.62 -10.49
C ALA A 288 -3.47 -4.75 -9.83
N ARG A 289 -4.04 -5.94 -9.70
CA ARG A 289 -3.34 -7.13 -9.16
C ARG A 289 -2.12 -7.51 -9.98
N ALA A 290 -2.24 -7.44 -11.30
CA ALA A 290 -1.16 -7.81 -12.21
C ALA A 290 -0.01 -6.78 -12.26
N GLY A 291 -0.30 -5.52 -11.96
CA GLY A 291 0.70 -4.43 -11.91
C GLY A 291 1.38 -4.30 -10.54
N GLN A 292 1.02 -5.13 -9.56
CA GLN A 292 1.71 -5.16 -8.28
C GLN A 292 3.10 -5.74 -8.48
N ALA A 293 4.14 -4.94 -8.19
CA ALA A 293 5.43 -5.53 -7.87
C ALA A 293 5.25 -6.44 -6.64
N PRO A 294 5.81 -7.66 -6.64
CA PRO A 294 5.71 -8.53 -5.48
C PRO A 294 6.20 -7.78 -4.24
N ASP A 295 5.47 -7.98 -3.14
CA ASP A 295 5.73 -7.37 -1.84
C ASP A 295 7.17 -7.72 -1.43
N ARG A 296 8.10 -6.78 -1.61
CA ARG A 296 9.50 -7.01 -1.25
C ARG A 296 9.60 -6.91 0.26
N PRO A 297 9.94 -7.99 0.97
CA PRO A 297 10.35 -7.86 2.34
C PRO A 297 11.64 -7.03 2.35
N ARG A 298 11.58 -5.79 2.83
CA ARG A 298 12.78 -5.03 3.10
C ARG A 298 13.55 -5.76 4.19
N LEU A 299 14.77 -6.15 3.89
CA LEU A 299 15.71 -6.74 4.83
C LEU A 299 15.89 -5.78 6.00
N GLY A 300 15.50 -6.23 7.19
CA GLY A 300 15.98 -5.69 8.45
C GLY A 300 15.09 -4.68 9.14
N ASN A 301 14.00 -5.12 9.72
CA ASN A 301 13.54 -4.54 10.98
C ASN A 301 13.26 -5.69 11.97
N PRO A 302 14.20 -5.98 12.89
CA PRO A 302 13.95 -6.98 13.91
C PRO A 302 13.05 -6.37 14.98
N GLY A 303 11.82 -6.83 15.10
CA GLY A 303 11.04 -6.54 16.29
C GLY A 303 9.57 -6.21 16.14
N TYR A 304 8.85 -6.81 15.21
CA TYR A 304 7.39 -6.82 15.30
C TYR A 304 6.92 -8.15 15.91
N GLY A 305 6.73 -8.16 17.22
CA GLY A 305 5.87 -9.13 17.88
C GLY A 305 4.42 -8.91 17.43
N ASP A 306 3.62 -9.96 17.48
CA ASP A 306 2.19 -9.96 17.15
C ASP A 306 1.45 -8.78 17.82
N TRP A 307 1.20 -7.74 17.03
CA TRP A 307 0.34 -6.65 17.49
C TRP A 307 -1.12 -7.03 17.25
N PRO A 308 -1.95 -7.13 18.32
CA PRO A 308 -3.32 -7.66 18.20
C PRO A 308 -4.32 -6.70 17.53
N GLY A 309 -3.86 -5.60 16.91
CA GLY A 309 -4.77 -4.57 16.40
C GLY A 309 -5.34 -3.66 17.50
N PRO A 310 -5.94 -2.51 17.18
CA PRO A 310 -6.64 -1.70 18.17
C PRO A 310 -7.83 -2.49 18.71
N ARG A 311 -7.88 -2.71 20.03
CA ARG A 311 -9.07 -3.27 20.68
C ARG A 311 -10.22 -2.27 20.51
N LEU A 312 -11.29 -2.71 19.90
CA LEU A 312 -12.52 -1.94 19.78
C LEU A 312 -13.08 -1.72 21.19
N LEU A 313 -13.37 -0.46 21.50
CA LEU A 313 -14.21 -0.17 22.67
C LEU A 313 -15.65 -0.49 22.27
N ASP A 314 -16.36 -1.28 23.06
CA ASP A 314 -17.80 -1.43 22.92
C ASP A 314 -18.48 -0.06 23.06
N GLY A 315 -19.68 0.10 22.53
CA GLY A 315 -20.42 1.37 22.56
C GLY A 315 -20.72 1.89 23.99
N ALA A 316 -20.17 1.26 25.04
CA ALA A 316 -20.27 1.63 26.44
C ALA A 316 -18.91 2.05 27.05
N GLY A 317 -17.82 2.10 26.28
CA GLY A 317 -16.50 2.59 26.73
C GLY A 317 -15.74 1.63 27.66
N ARG A 318 -16.00 0.34 27.63
CA ARG A 318 -15.28 -0.67 28.43
C ARG A 318 -14.34 -1.49 27.56
N LEU A 319 -13.17 -1.82 28.10
CA LEU A 319 -12.21 -2.77 27.53
C LEU A 319 -12.75 -4.20 27.63
N GLY A 320 -12.99 -4.85 26.52
CA GLY A 320 -13.30 -6.28 26.43
C GLY A 320 -12.02 -7.12 26.27
#